data_7d4052f58d2ea16989ec17198e12cb45
#
_entry.id   7d4052f58d2ea16989ec17198e12cb45
#
_cell.length_a   1.000
_cell.length_b   1.000
_cell.length_c   1.000
_cell.angle_alpha   90.00
_cell.angle_beta   90.00
_cell.angle_gamma   90.00
#
_symmetry.space_group_name_H-M   'P 1'
#
loop_
_entity.id
_entity.type
_entity.pdbx_description
1 polymer ?
#
loop_
_entity_poly.entity_id
_entity_poly.type
_entity_poly.pdbx_seq_one_letter_code
_entity_poly.pdbx_strand_id
1 'polypeptide(L)'
;STAASASQRAARWSDGRWCWLMPEPYPRACHNVGVSELDPQVAALLKRNADGLVPAVVQDATSGAVLMLAWMDDEALRRTLDTHRGTYWSRSRKEYWVKGETSGHIQVVREVRLDCDGDTVLVRVDQTGPACHTGTATCFDARVLLEDLG
;
A
#
# COMPACT_ATOMS: atom_id res chain seq x y z
N SER A 1 14.21 25.90 23.51
CA SER A 1 14.08 24.77 22.60
C SER A 1 12.60 24.48 22.36
N THR A 2 12.10 24.90 21.23
CA THR A 2 10.71 24.75 20.80
C THR A 2 10.65 23.61 19.80
N ALA A 3 9.96 22.53 20.18
CA ALA A 3 9.62 21.43 19.29
C ALA A 3 8.70 21.95 18.18
N ALA A 4 9.10 21.77 16.94
CA ALA A 4 8.29 22.09 15.78
C ALA A 4 7.12 21.10 15.71
N SER A 5 5.90 21.61 15.83
CA SER A 5 4.66 20.88 15.68
C SER A 5 4.56 20.29 14.27
N ALA A 6 4.20 19.01 14.18
CA ALA A 6 3.84 18.37 12.92
C ALA A 6 2.68 19.15 12.28
N SER A 7 2.98 19.79 11.16
CA SER A 7 2.05 20.54 10.34
C SER A 7 0.85 19.67 9.97
N GLN A 8 -0.32 20.05 10.44
CA GLN A 8 -1.61 19.48 10.06
C GLN A 8 -1.77 19.57 8.53
N ARG A 9 -1.86 18.44 7.89
CA ARG A 9 -2.17 18.35 6.46
C ARG A 9 -3.62 18.78 6.28
N ALA A 10 -3.83 19.95 5.69
CA ALA A 10 -5.15 20.45 5.39
C ALA A 10 -5.74 19.66 4.22
N ALA A 11 -6.79 18.90 4.50
CA ALA A 11 -7.65 18.35 3.46
C ALA A 11 -8.68 19.42 3.08
N ARG A 12 -8.85 19.67 1.79
CA ARG A 12 -9.85 20.60 1.28
C ARG A 12 -10.87 19.83 0.45
N TRP A 13 -12.15 20.07 0.74
CA TRP A 13 -13.25 19.59 -0.07
C TRP A 13 -13.49 20.54 -1.24
N SER A 14 -13.39 20.09 -2.48
CA SER A 14 -13.88 20.81 -3.65
C SER A 14 -14.42 19.82 -4.67
N ASP A 15 -15.59 20.15 -5.23
CA ASP A 15 -16.25 19.43 -6.32
C ASP A 15 -16.46 17.91 -6.07
N GLY A 16 -16.85 17.53 -4.84
CA GLY A 16 -17.12 16.14 -4.51
C GLY A 16 -15.87 15.27 -4.28
N ARG A 17 -14.72 15.90 -4.08
CA ARG A 17 -13.43 15.20 -3.92
C ARG A 17 -12.66 15.67 -2.69
N TRP A 18 -12.02 14.74 -2.00
CA TRP A 18 -11.01 15.03 -1.00
C TRP A 18 -9.64 15.10 -1.65
N CYS A 19 -9.01 16.28 -1.61
CA CYS A 19 -7.67 16.47 -2.14
C CYS A 19 -6.68 16.67 -0.99
N TRP A 20 -5.62 15.88 -0.96
CA TRP A 20 -4.50 16.07 -0.04
C TRP A 20 -3.47 16.97 -0.70
N LEU A 21 -3.10 18.04 -0.01
CA LEU A 21 -1.99 18.89 -0.42
C LEU A 21 -0.67 18.20 -0.07
N MET A 22 0.00 17.65 -1.09
CA MET A 22 1.36 17.16 -0.97
C MET A 22 2.35 18.28 -1.31
N PRO A 23 3.51 18.36 -0.63
CA PRO A 23 4.58 19.27 -1.06
C PRO A 23 5.12 18.83 -2.43
N GLU A 24 5.40 19.82 -3.31
CA GLU A 24 6.05 19.60 -4.60
C GLU A 24 7.27 18.65 -4.47
N PRO A 25 7.47 17.71 -5.42
CA PRO A 25 6.99 17.67 -6.80
C PRO A 25 5.88 16.63 -7.10
N TYR A 26 5.08 16.23 -6.13
CA TYR A 26 4.08 15.20 -6.33
C TYR A 26 2.77 15.76 -6.88
N PRO A 27 2.13 15.11 -7.88
CA PRO A 27 0.82 15.52 -8.36
C PRO A 27 -0.22 15.44 -7.24
N ARG A 28 -1.17 16.37 -7.23
CA ARG A 28 -2.28 16.38 -6.27
C ARG A 28 -3.13 15.12 -6.46
N ALA A 29 -3.06 14.18 -5.53
CA ALA A 29 -3.95 13.04 -5.56
C ALA A 29 -5.33 13.45 -5.03
N CYS A 30 -6.30 13.59 -5.93
CA CYS A 30 -7.70 13.78 -5.57
C CYS A 30 -8.41 12.43 -5.72
N HIS A 31 -8.93 11.90 -4.61
CA HIS A 31 -9.69 10.65 -4.65
C HIS A 31 -11.17 10.95 -4.93
N ASN A 32 -11.68 10.40 -6.02
CA ASN A 32 -13.11 10.40 -6.32
C ASN A 32 -13.78 9.27 -5.53
N VAL A 33 -14.62 9.62 -4.58
CA VAL A 33 -15.50 8.63 -3.94
C VAL A 33 -16.56 8.21 -4.96
N GLY A 34 -16.51 6.95 -5.39
CA GLY A 34 -17.50 6.37 -6.30
C GLY A 34 -17.03 6.13 -7.74
N VAL A 35 -15.74 6.22 -8.05
CA VAL A 35 -15.21 5.88 -9.38
C VAL A 35 -14.97 4.37 -9.45
N SER A 36 -15.45 3.73 -10.52
CA SER A 36 -15.30 2.28 -10.75
C SER A 36 -13.88 1.88 -11.20
N GLU A 37 -13.01 2.84 -11.50
CA GLU A 37 -11.69 2.61 -12.07
C GLU A 37 -10.59 3.37 -11.31
N LEU A 38 -9.35 2.90 -11.41
CA LEU A 38 -8.18 3.60 -10.89
C LEU A 38 -8.01 4.96 -11.59
N ASP A 39 -7.62 5.98 -10.82
CA ASP A 39 -7.33 7.29 -11.39
C ASP A 39 -6.39 7.17 -12.60
N PRO A 40 -6.76 7.71 -13.78
CA PRO A 40 -5.96 7.59 -14.99
C PRO A 40 -4.53 8.14 -14.86
N GLN A 41 -4.32 9.15 -14.02
CA GLN A 41 -2.98 9.70 -13.77
C GLN A 41 -2.11 8.71 -12.99
N VAL A 42 -2.69 8.03 -12.00
CA VAL A 42 -2.01 6.97 -11.26
C VAL A 42 -1.76 5.77 -12.17
N ALA A 43 -2.78 5.36 -12.94
CA ALA A 43 -2.67 4.24 -13.87
C ALA A 43 -1.57 4.44 -14.92
N ALA A 44 -1.37 5.68 -15.39
CA ALA A 44 -0.33 6.02 -16.36
C ALA A 44 1.10 5.92 -15.81
N LEU A 45 1.26 6.00 -14.48
CA LEU A 45 2.57 5.88 -13.82
C LEU A 45 2.98 4.42 -13.60
N LEU A 46 2.04 3.47 -13.67
CA LEU A 46 2.29 2.07 -13.36
C LEU A 46 2.88 1.32 -14.56
N LYS A 47 4.00 0.66 -14.34
CA LYS A 47 4.58 -0.32 -15.26
C LYS A 47 4.23 -1.74 -14.80
N ARG A 48 3.20 -2.28 -15.38
CA ARG A 48 2.69 -3.63 -15.08
C ARG A 48 3.52 -4.69 -15.79
N ASN A 49 3.61 -5.88 -15.19
CA ASN A 49 4.17 -7.04 -15.86
C ASN A 49 3.21 -7.56 -16.97
N ALA A 50 3.58 -8.67 -17.62
CA ALA A 50 2.78 -9.28 -18.70
C ALA A 50 1.38 -9.75 -18.24
N ASP A 51 1.19 -9.99 -16.94
CA ASP A 51 -0.10 -10.38 -16.36
C ASP A 51 -0.93 -9.18 -15.90
N GLY A 52 -0.48 -7.96 -16.16
CA GLY A 52 -1.15 -6.73 -15.72
C GLY A 52 -0.97 -6.42 -14.22
N LEU A 53 0.04 -7.00 -13.57
CA LEU A 53 0.28 -6.91 -12.15
C LEU A 53 1.54 -6.10 -11.83
N VAL A 54 1.52 -5.47 -10.67
CA VAL A 54 2.70 -4.88 -10.03
C VAL A 54 2.94 -5.53 -8.66
N PRO A 55 4.19 -5.76 -8.26
CA PRO A 55 4.49 -6.21 -6.91
C PRO A 55 4.20 -5.10 -5.91
N ALA A 56 3.67 -5.48 -4.75
CA ALA A 56 3.41 -4.60 -3.63
C ALA A 56 4.25 -5.05 -2.43
N VAL A 57 5.25 -4.28 -2.09
CA VAL A 57 6.04 -4.44 -0.86
C VAL A 57 5.26 -3.83 0.29
N VAL A 58 4.94 -4.63 1.30
CA VAL A 58 4.18 -4.17 2.47
C VAL A 58 5.12 -3.98 3.65
N GLN A 59 5.12 -2.79 4.19
CA GLN A 59 6.03 -2.35 5.24
C GLN A 59 5.24 -1.85 6.45
N ASP A 60 5.65 -2.24 7.66
CA ASP A 60 5.11 -1.65 8.88
C ASP A 60 5.47 -0.17 8.97
N ALA A 61 4.46 0.67 9.18
CA ALA A 61 4.63 2.12 9.16
C ALA A 61 5.41 2.66 10.38
N THR A 62 5.45 1.91 11.48
CA THR A 62 6.09 2.30 12.73
C THR A 62 7.53 1.79 12.81
N SER A 63 7.71 0.48 12.63
CA SER A 63 9.03 -0.17 12.76
C SER A 63 9.88 -0.07 11.50
N GLY A 64 9.25 0.09 10.33
CA GLY A 64 9.92 0.02 9.04
C GLY A 64 10.22 -1.41 8.57
N ALA A 65 9.79 -2.43 9.33
CA ALA A 65 9.99 -3.82 8.94
C ALA A 65 9.21 -4.16 7.66
N VAL A 66 9.83 -4.90 6.75
CA VAL A 66 9.14 -5.43 5.57
C VAL A 66 8.34 -6.66 6.01
N LEU A 67 7.02 -6.61 5.85
CA LEU A 67 6.09 -7.62 6.36
C LEU A 67 5.85 -8.75 5.36
N MET A 68 5.59 -8.38 4.12
CA MET A 68 5.26 -9.34 3.06
C MET A 68 5.40 -8.69 1.69
N LEU A 69 5.36 -9.51 0.65
CA LEU A 69 5.17 -9.08 -0.73
C LEU A 69 3.89 -9.72 -1.27
N ALA A 70 3.08 -8.93 -1.93
CA ALA A 70 1.87 -9.37 -2.61
C ALA A 70 1.81 -8.78 -4.03
N TRP A 71 0.72 -9.01 -4.74
CA TRP A 71 0.52 -8.52 -6.10
C TRP A 71 -0.76 -7.69 -6.17
N MET A 72 -0.73 -6.64 -6.97
CA MET A 72 -1.87 -5.79 -7.24
C MET A 72 -2.04 -5.62 -8.74
N ASP A 73 -3.28 -5.63 -9.20
CA ASP A 73 -3.70 -4.99 -10.44
C ASP A 73 -4.29 -3.60 -10.13
N ASP A 74 -4.79 -2.93 -11.14
CA ASP A 74 -5.38 -1.58 -11.01
C ASP A 74 -6.54 -1.56 -10.03
N GLU A 75 -7.37 -2.61 -10.04
CA GLU A 75 -8.53 -2.71 -9.15
C GLU A 75 -8.13 -2.96 -7.69
N ALA A 76 -7.14 -3.82 -7.44
CA ALA A 76 -6.62 -4.03 -6.09
C ALA A 76 -6.01 -2.75 -5.52
N LEU A 77 -5.25 -2.02 -6.34
CA LEU A 77 -4.67 -0.74 -5.95
C LEU A 77 -5.77 0.30 -5.68
N ARG A 78 -6.76 0.43 -6.57
CA ARG A 78 -7.90 1.33 -6.38
C ARG A 78 -8.62 1.04 -5.05
N ARG A 79 -8.96 -0.23 -4.79
CA ARG A 79 -9.63 -0.63 -3.53
C ARG A 79 -8.77 -0.29 -2.31
N THR A 80 -7.47 -0.50 -2.40
CA THR A 80 -6.53 -0.16 -1.33
C THR A 80 -6.53 1.34 -1.03
N LEU A 81 -6.50 2.17 -2.09
CA LEU A 81 -6.52 3.63 -1.97
C LEU A 81 -7.86 4.15 -1.40
N ASP A 82 -8.99 3.57 -1.84
CA ASP A 82 -10.32 4.02 -1.44
C ASP A 82 -10.67 3.58 -0.01
N THR A 83 -10.35 2.34 0.35
CA THR A 83 -10.77 1.75 1.62
C THR A 83 -9.76 1.88 2.74
N HIS A 84 -8.52 2.24 2.43
CA HIS A 84 -7.38 2.19 3.35
C HIS A 84 -7.16 0.79 3.96
N ARG A 85 -7.58 -0.27 3.24
CA ARG A 85 -7.38 -1.67 3.62
C ARG A 85 -6.52 -2.34 2.57
N GLY A 86 -5.46 -3.04 3.00
CA GLY A 86 -4.58 -3.77 2.09
C GLY A 86 -5.36 -4.80 1.28
N THR A 87 -5.58 -4.52 0.00
CA THR A 87 -6.29 -5.36 -0.96
C THR A 87 -5.33 -5.80 -2.05
N TYR A 88 -5.31 -7.09 -2.32
CA TYR A 88 -4.32 -7.71 -3.20
C TYR A 88 -4.97 -8.68 -4.18
N TRP A 89 -4.22 -9.06 -5.21
CA TRP A 89 -4.58 -10.09 -6.17
C TRP A 89 -3.84 -11.39 -5.89
N SER A 90 -4.58 -12.48 -5.74
CA SER A 90 -4.01 -13.82 -5.62
C SER A 90 -3.80 -14.44 -7.00
N ARG A 91 -2.53 -14.62 -7.40
CA ARG A 91 -2.18 -15.22 -8.69
C ARG A 91 -2.62 -16.68 -8.81
N SER A 92 -2.56 -17.42 -7.71
CA SER A 92 -2.92 -18.85 -7.69
C SER A 92 -4.43 -19.09 -7.66
N ARG A 93 -5.17 -18.27 -6.88
CA ARG A 93 -6.63 -18.41 -6.73
C ARG A 93 -7.42 -17.61 -7.77
N LYS A 94 -6.76 -16.65 -8.46
CA LYS A 94 -7.40 -15.76 -9.42
C LYS A 94 -8.54 -14.94 -8.80
N GLU A 95 -8.31 -14.42 -7.60
CA GLU A 95 -9.30 -13.63 -6.85
C GLU A 95 -8.63 -12.49 -6.05
N TYR A 96 -9.42 -11.48 -5.73
CA TYR A 96 -9.02 -10.44 -4.78
C TYR A 96 -9.14 -10.95 -3.36
N TRP A 97 -8.27 -10.45 -2.49
CA TRP A 97 -8.35 -10.70 -1.07
C TRP A 97 -7.95 -9.46 -0.28
N VAL A 98 -8.64 -9.22 0.82
CA VAL A 98 -8.35 -8.15 1.77
C VAL A 98 -7.61 -8.77 2.94
N LYS A 99 -6.44 -8.21 3.26
CA LYS A 99 -5.62 -8.72 4.36
C LYS A 99 -6.36 -8.62 5.69
N GLY A 100 -6.49 -9.76 6.35
CA GLY A 100 -7.12 -9.88 7.67
C GLY A 100 -8.64 -9.97 7.64
N GLU A 101 -9.29 -10.05 6.48
CA GLU A 101 -10.75 -10.17 6.38
C GLU A 101 -11.28 -11.41 7.12
N THR A 102 -10.55 -12.53 7.03
CA THR A 102 -10.91 -13.77 7.71
C THR A 102 -10.16 -13.96 9.04
N SER A 103 -8.87 -13.64 9.09
CA SER A 103 -8.01 -13.89 10.24
C SER A 103 -8.08 -12.81 11.34
N GLY A 104 -8.59 -11.62 11.01
CA GLY A 104 -8.51 -10.45 11.89
C GLY A 104 -7.13 -9.76 11.92
N HIS A 105 -6.11 -10.31 11.26
CA HIS A 105 -4.78 -9.71 11.15
C HIS A 105 -4.75 -8.65 10.06
N ILE A 106 -5.44 -7.55 10.32
CA ILE A 106 -5.72 -6.51 9.35
C ILE A 106 -4.52 -5.59 9.09
N GLN A 107 -4.54 -4.96 7.91
CA GLN A 107 -3.62 -3.91 7.51
C GLN A 107 -4.39 -2.62 7.28
N VAL A 108 -4.16 -1.60 8.11
CA VAL A 108 -4.65 -0.25 7.89
C VAL A 108 -3.59 0.51 7.12
N VAL A 109 -3.90 0.89 5.89
CA VAL A 109 -2.96 1.57 5.00
C VAL A 109 -2.79 3.03 5.42
N ARG A 110 -1.55 3.42 5.66
CA ARG A 110 -1.14 4.78 6.02
C ARG A 110 -0.60 5.55 4.83
N GLU A 111 0.10 4.86 3.94
CA GLU A 111 0.74 5.48 2.80
C GLU A 111 0.92 4.47 1.68
N VAL A 112 0.81 4.93 0.44
CA VAL A 112 1.12 4.16 -0.76
C VAL A 112 2.06 4.99 -1.62
N ARG A 113 3.16 4.40 -2.06
CA ARG A 113 4.15 5.03 -2.95
C ARG A 113 4.44 4.15 -4.15
N LEU A 114 4.81 4.77 -5.25
CA LEU A 114 5.48 4.10 -6.36
C LEU A 114 7.00 4.28 -6.23
N ASP A 115 7.74 3.34 -6.74
CA ASP A 115 9.18 3.51 -6.89
C ASP A 115 9.52 4.44 -8.06
N CYS A 116 10.82 4.63 -8.32
CA CYS A 116 11.29 5.66 -9.25
C CYS A 116 10.88 5.43 -10.71
N ASP A 117 10.61 4.20 -11.13
CA ASP A 117 10.22 3.86 -12.49
C ASP A 117 8.81 3.26 -12.62
N GLY A 118 8.08 3.15 -11.51
CA GLY A 118 6.66 2.80 -11.50
C GLY A 118 6.36 1.30 -11.61
N ASP A 119 7.34 0.44 -11.40
CA ASP A 119 7.16 -1.02 -11.50
C ASP A 119 6.92 -1.71 -10.15
N THR A 120 6.99 -0.98 -9.04
CA THR A 120 6.80 -1.50 -7.67
C THR A 120 6.02 -0.53 -6.80
N VAL A 121 5.08 -1.05 -6.03
CA VAL A 121 4.28 -0.29 -5.05
C VAL A 121 4.80 -0.57 -3.65
N LEU A 122 5.04 0.46 -2.86
CA LEU A 122 5.29 0.37 -1.42
C LEU A 122 4.00 0.74 -0.68
N VAL A 123 3.50 -0.19 0.13
CA VAL A 123 2.31 0.00 0.97
C VAL A 123 2.74 0.01 2.43
N ARG A 124 2.67 1.17 3.07
CA ARG A 124 2.98 1.32 4.50
C ARG A 124 1.71 1.19 5.31
N VAL A 125 1.73 0.29 6.29
CA VAL A 125 0.53 -0.13 7.03
C VAL A 125 0.76 -0.14 8.54
N ASP A 126 -0.32 0.00 9.30
CA ASP A 126 -0.39 -0.48 10.66
C ASP A 126 -0.88 -1.92 10.61
N GLN A 127 -0.03 -2.85 11.01
CA GLN A 127 -0.33 -4.28 11.03
C GLN A 127 -0.88 -4.69 12.38
N THR A 128 -2.03 -5.35 12.39
CA THR A 128 -2.58 -6.01 13.59
C THR A 128 -2.23 -7.49 13.56
N GLY A 129 -1.52 -7.95 14.60
CA GLY A 129 -1.08 -9.35 14.68
C GLY A 129 -0.02 -9.73 13.63
N PRO A 130 0.25 -11.03 13.47
CA PRO A 130 1.25 -11.51 12.52
C PRO A 130 0.83 -11.26 11.08
N ALA A 131 1.79 -10.84 10.24
CA ALA A 131 1.54 -10.64 8.82
C ALA A 131 1.52 -11.97 8.04
N CYS A 132 2.33 -12.94 8.46
CA CYS A 132 2.41 -14.24 7.81
C CYS A 132 1.28 -15.17 8.25
N HIS A 133 0.78 -16.00 7.32
CA HIS A 133 -0.23 -17.03 7.62
C HIS A 133 0.30 -18.15 8.54
N THR A 134 1.63 -18.29 8.65
CA THR A 134 2.28 -19.24 9.57
C THR A 134 2.34 -18.75 11.02
N GLY A 135 1.92 -17.49 11.28
CA GLY A 135 1.93 -16.87 12.59
C GLY A 135 3.19 -16.08 12.93
N THR A 136 4.15 -15.97 12.00
CA THR A 136 5.34 -15.12 12.18
C THR A 136 5.03 -13.64 11.91
N ALA A 137 5.79 -12.74 12.53
CA ALA A 137 5.61 -11.30 12.39
C ALA A 137 5.73 -10.86 10.92
N THR A 138 6.68 -11.41 10.19
CA THR A 138 6.86 -11.18 8.76
C THR A 138 6.90 -12.49 7.97
N CYS A 139 6.65 -12.42 6.66
CA CYS A 139 6.81 -13.57 5.78
C CYS A 139 8.30 -13.93 5.57
N PHE A 140 9.21 -13.05 5.94
CA PHE A 140 10.65 -13.21 5.75
C PHE A 140 11.37 -13.84 6.96
N ASP A 141 10.65 -14.09 8.06
CA ASP A 141 11.20 -14.79 9.24
C ASP A 141 11.42 -16.30 9.00
N ALA A 142 10.80 -16.86 7.96
CA ALA A 142 10.73 -18.31 7.78
C ALA A 142 12.05 -18.94 7.31
N ARG A 143 12.88 -18.21 6.54
CA ARG A 143 14.10 -18.75 5.93
C ARG A 143 15.13 -17.65 5.73
N VAL A 144 16.23 -17.74 6.47
CA VAL A 144 17.43 -16.93 6.27
C VAL A 144 18.34 -17.68 5.30
N LEU A 145 18.72 -17.04 4.20
CA LEU A 145 19.65 -17.61 3.20
C LEU A 145 21.09 -17.21 3.44
N LEU A 146 21.32 -16.02 4.00
CA LEU A 146 22.60 -15.49 4.41
C LEU A 146 22.40 -14.62 5.65
N GLU A 147 23.17 -14.87 6.68
CA GLU A 147 23.25 -14.05 7.88
C GLU A 147 24.71 -13.64 8.09
N ASP A 148 24.93 -12.34 8.24
CA ASP A 148 26.26 -11.84 8.61
C ASP A 148 26.44 -12.06 10.12
N LEU A 149 27.35 -12.95 10.45
CA LEU A 149 27.68 -13.32 11.83
C LEU A 149 28.73 -12.36 12.45
N GLY A 150 28.96 -11.19 11.81
CA GLY A 150 29.77 -10.03 12.15
C GLY A 150 30.66 -10.10 13.35
#